data_8354b23bef88a5f1a812d5d24a9bbf28
#
_entry.id   8354b23bef88a5f1a812d5d24a9bbf28
#
_cell.length_a   1.000
_cell.length_b   1.000
_cell.length_c   1.000
_cell.angle_alpha   90.00
_cell.angle_beta   90.00
_cell.angle_gamma   90.00
#
_symmetry.space_group_name_H-M   'P 1'
#
loop_
_entity.id
_entity.type
_entity.pdbx_description
1 polymer ?
#
loop_
_entity_poly.entity_id
_entity_poly.type
_entity_poly.pdbx_seq_one_letter_code
_entity_poly.pdbx_strand_id
1 'polypeptide(L)'
;AAVMLTTSTACTKKVPSRDRQATVSESTTAAAQQASAVPSVVKSLPTSLTGKEILPALAKNYPGKVVLIDFWATWCGPCRMAMKTIDEIKPQLQEKGCVFVYVTGETSPMEDWTPMIQEISGDHYRLTDAQWEALCQELNIPGIPSYLILGKDGKRAWDNLSEGGYPGSERLQNEIETALTK
;
A
#
# COMPACT_ATOMS: atom_id res chain seq x y z
N ALA A 1 -62.99 45.24 12.66
CA ALA A 1 -62.84 46.39 11.81
C ALA A 1 -61.70 46.24 10.85
N ALA A 2 -62.07 46.35 9.59
CA ALA A 2 -61.36 46.80 8.41
C ALA A 2 -60.13 46.02 7.87
N VAL A 3 -60.46 45.41 6.79
CA VAL A 3 -59.77 44.90 5.59
C VAL A 3 -59.01 46.05 4.91
N MET A 4 -57.82 45.78 4.39
CA MET A 4 -57.42 46.34 3.09
C MET A 4 -56.47 45.42 2.36
N LEU A 5 -56.95 44.92 1.20
CA LEU A 5 -56.17 44.36 0.07
C LEU A 5 -55.43 45.52 -0.63
N THR A 6 -54.24 45.26 -1.11
CA THR A 6 -53.70 45.95 -2.29
C THR A 6 -52.90 44.96 -3.18
N THR A 7 -53.42 44.83 -4.37
CA THR A 7 -52.85 44.21 -5.56
C THR A 7 -51.84 45.16 -6.21
N SER A 8 -50.76 44.61 -6.82
CA SER A 8 -50.08 45.21 -7.97
C SER A 8 -49.13 44.16 -8.56
N THR A 9 -49.44 43.62 -9.65
CA THR A 9 -49.19 43.94 -11.07
C THR A 9 -47.76 43.57 -11.54
N ALA A 10 -47.79 42.60 -12.41
CA ALA A 10 -46.66 42.09 -13.21
C ALA A 10 -46.00 43.14 -14.10
N CYS A 11 -44.71 43.03 -14.28
CA CYS A 11 -44.03 43.63 -15.41
C CYS A 11 -43.03 42.68 -16.01
N THR A 12 -43.42 42.10 -17.13
CA THR A 12 -42.60 41.33 -18.07
C THR A 12 -41.72 42.30 -18.83
N LYS A 13 -40.41 42.06 -18.85
CA LYS A 13 -39.49 42.62 -19.84
C LYS A 13 -38.68 41.53 -20.50
N LYS A 14 -38.94 41.38 -21.79
CA LYS A 14 -38.30 40.63 -22.82
C LYS A 14 -36.85 41.11 -23.01
N VAL A 15 -35.86 40.21 -23.00
CA VAL A 15 -34.46 40.51 -23.31
C VAL A 15 -34.10 39.85 -24.61
N PRO A 16 -33.45 40.55 -25.56
CA PRO A 16 -33.09 39.99 -26.87
C PRO A 16 -31.85 39.12 -26.81
N SER A 17 -31.87 38.07 -27.62
CA SER A 17 -30.76 37.23 -27.99
C SER A 17 -29.59 38.04 -28.56
N ARG A 18 -28.40 37.75 -28.10
CA ARG A 18 -27.19 38.20 -28.75
C ARG A 18 -26.24 37.01 -28.84
N ASP A 19 -26.14 36.48 -30.03
CA ASP A 19 -25.05 35.55 -30.42
C ASP A 19 -23.70 36.22 -30.13
N ARG A 20 -22.87 35.53 -29.38
CA ARG A 20 -21.42 35.70 -29.41
C ARG A 20 -20.76 34.34 -29.29
N GLN A 21 -20.28 33.87 -30.43
CA GLN A 21 -19.17 32.96 -30.52
C GLN A 21 -18.02 33.46 -29.65
N ALA A 22 -17.62 32.65 -28.67
CA ALA A 22 -16.39 32.84 -27.94
C ALA A 22 -15.69 31.47 -27.86
N THR A 23 -14.69 31.39 -28.69
CA THR A 23 -13.38 30.72 -28.55
C THR A 23 -13.27 29.62 -27.52
N VAL A 24 -13.02 28.45 -28.04
CA VAL A 24 -12.51 27.27 -27.33
C VAL A 24 -11.25 27.63 -26.56
N SER A 25 -11.35 27.70 -25.24
CA SER A 25 -10.19 27.64 -24.37
C SER A 25 -9.87 26.16 -24.16
N GLU A 26 -8.78 25.72 -24.73
CA GLU A 26 -8.13 24.48 -24.39
C GLU A 26 -7.81 24.48 -22.90
N SER A 27 -8.65 23.84 -22.11
CA SER A 27 -8.24 23.38 -20.80
C SER A 27 -7.36 22.17 -21.00
N THR A 28 -6.07 22.40 -20.88
CA THR A 28 -5.04 21.37 -20.74
C THR A 28 -5.40 20.52 -19.53
N THR A 29 -6.07 19.42 -19.77
CA THR A 29 -6.28 18.38 -18.78
C THR A 29 -4.90 17.78 -18.53
N ALA A 30 -4.31 18.12 -17.40
CA ALA A 30 -3.16 17.40 -16.87
C ALA A 30 -3.57 15.93 -16.76
N ALA A 31 -3.12 15.14 -17.71
CA ALA A 31 -3.16 13.70 -17.62
C ALA A 31 -2.30 13.33 -16.41
N ALA A 32 -2.94 13.09 -15.26
CA ALA A 32 -2.30 12.40 -14.17
C ALA A 32 -1.79 11.08 -14.75
N GLN A 33 -0.48 10.96 -14.86
CA GLN A 33 0.19 9.73 -15.21
C GLN A 33 -0.22 8.70 -14.15
N GLN A 34 -1.17 7.84 -14.50
CA GLN A 34 -1.40 6.62 -13.77
C GLN A 34 -0.15 5.76 -13.96
N ALA A 35 0.79 5.88 -13.02
CA ALA A 35 1.80 4.86 -12.83
C ALA A 35 1.04 3.54 -12.74
N SER A 36 1.34 2.57 -13.60
CA SER A 36 0.69 1.27 -13.61
C SER A 36 0.97 0.60 -12.27
N ALA A 37 0.01 0.67 -11.35
CA ALA A 37 0.15 0.07 -10.05
C ALA A 37 0.38 -1.43 -10.24
N VAL A 38 1.46 -1.95 -9.66
CA VAL A 38 1.71 -3.40 -9.62
C VAL A 38 0.50 -4.04 -8.94
N PRO A 39 -0.14 -5.06 -9.54
CA PRO A 39 -1.34 -5.64 -8.97
C PRO A 39 -1.04 -6.33 -7.62
N SER A 40 -2.08 -6.49 -6.81
CA SER A 40 -2.04 -7.38 -5.65
C SER A 40 -1.95 -8.84 -6.11
N VAL A 41 -0.97 -9.59 -5.63
CA VAL A 41 -0.76 -10.99 -5.99
C VAL A 41 -0.69 -11.85 -4.75
N VAL A 42 -1.58 -12.83 -4.63
CA VAL A 42 -1.54 -13.82 -3.55
C VAL A 42 -0.54 -14.93 -3.91
N LYS A 43 0.38 -15.19 -3.00
CA LYS A 43 1.37 -16.26 -3.09
C LYS A 43 1.29 -17.16 -1.86
N SER A 44 1.75 -18.38 -2.00
CA SER A 44 1.80 -19.36 -0.92
C SER A 44 3.18 -20.00 -0.80
N LEU A 45 3.48 -20.51 0.39
CA LEU A 45 4.62 -21.36 0.68
C LEU A 45 4.12 -22.74 1.09
N PRO A 46 4.93 -23.80 0.91
CA PRO A 46 4.58 -25.14 1.42
C PRO A 46 4.33 -25.08 2.94
N THR A 47 3.22 -25.64 3.39
CA THR A 47 2.82 -25.62 4.81
C THR A 47 3.72 -26.47 5.70
N SER A 48 4.56 -27.32 5.12
CA SER A 48 5.56 -28.13 5.84
C SER A 48 6.80 -27.35 6.28
N LEU A 49 7.00 -26.11 5.80
CA LEU A 49 8.17 -25.33 6.16
C LEU A 49 8.14 -24.90 7.63
N THR A 50 9.29 -24.97 8.28
CA THR A 50 9.53 -24.51 9.65
C THR A 50 10.11 -23.09 9.67
N GLY A 51 10.17 -22.47 10.84
CA GLY A 51 10.58 -21.07 10.99
C GLY A 51 11.84 -20.68 10.20
N LYS A 52 12.91 -21.50 10.30
CA LYS A 52 14.20 -21.26 9.62
C LYS A 52 14.12 -21.37 8.09
N GLU A 53 13.14 -22.09 7.57
CA GLU A 53 13.00 -22.35 6.14
C GLU A 53 12.11 -21.32 5.43
N ILE A 54 11.24 -20.65 6.16
CA ILE A 54 10.22 -19.75 5.58
C ILE A 54 10.87 -18.57 4.86
N LEU A 55 11.77 -17.84 5.53
CA LEU A 55 12.43 -16.67 4.93
C LEU A 55 13.29 -17.05 3.71
N PRO A 56 14.13 -18.11 3.75
CA PRO A 56 14.84 -18.58 2.56
C PRO A 56 13.91 -19.06 1.42
N ALA A 57 12.80 -19.71 1.73
CA ALA A 57 11.83 -20.11 0.73
C ALA A 57 11.14 -18.91 0.07
N LEU A 58 10.80 -17.90 0.86
CA LEU A 58 10.26 -16.65 0.34
C LEU A 58 11.28 -15.95 -0.57
N ALA A 59 12.54 -15.82 -0.14
CA ALA A 59 13.62 -15.18 -0.91
C ALA A 59 13.83 -15.83 -2.29
N LYS A 60 13.69 -17.15 -2.42
CA LYS A 60 13.80 -17.88 -3.69
C LYS A 60 12.79 -17.46 -4.75
N ASN A 61 11.67 -16.84 -4.36
CA ASN A 61 10.66 -16.35 -5.30
C ASN A 61 11.07 -15.00 -5.94
N TYR A 62 12.18 -14.40 -5.50
CA TYR A 62 12.62 -13.06 -5.92
C TYR A 62 14.11 -13.02 -6.27
N PRO A 63 14.60 -13.87 -7.18
CA PRO A 63 16.02 -13.93 -7.51
C PRO A 63 16.51 -12.60 -8.09
N GLY A 64 17.59 -12.05 -7.54
CA GLY A 64 18.19 -10.80 -8.00
C GLY A 64 17.38 -9.54 -7.70
N LYS A 65 16.37 -9.62 -6.84
CA LYS A 65 15.53 -8.48 -6.44
C LYS A 65 15.84 -8.04 -5.01
N VAL A 66 15.73 -6.75 -4.77
CA VAL A 66 15.59 -6.22 -3.42
C VAL A 66 14.13 -6.38 -3.01
N VAL A 67 13.89 -6.91 -1.81
CA VAL A 67 12.54 -7.19 -1.32
C VAL A 67 12.33 -6.51 0.02
N LEU A 68 11.32 -5.64 0.11
CA LEU A 68 10.81 -5.18 1.39
C LEU A 68 9.74 -6.15 1.87
N ILE A 69 9.93 -6.73 3.04
CA ILE A 69 8.95 -7.56 3.73
C ILE A 69 8.32 -6.74 4.85
N ASP A 70 6.99 -6.56 4.78
CA ASP A 70 6.16 -5.93 5.81
C ASP A 70 5.40 -7.02 6.57
N PHE A 71 5.69 -7.16 7.86
CA PHE A 71 4.98 -8.06 8.77
C PHE A 71 3.79 -7.32 9.39
N TRP A 72 2.59 -7.77 9.09
CA TRP A 72 1.34 -7.07 9.41
C TRP A 72 0.18 -7.99 9.76
N ALA A 73 -0.96 -7.42 10.12
CA ALA A 73 -2.23 -8.14 10.24
C ALA A 73 -3.42 -7.22 9.95
N THR A 74 -4.56 -7.79 9.57
CA THR A 74 -5.79 -7.04 9.25
C THR A 74 -6.29 -6.19 10.42
N TRP A 75 -6.14 -6.67 11.63
CA TRP A 75 -6.52 -5.99 12.87
C TRP A 75 -5.48 -4.95 13.36
N CYS A 76 -4.29 -4.91 12.75
CA CYS A 76 -3.20 -4.01 13.14
C CYS A 76 -3.44 -2.59 12.56
N GLY A 77 -4.03 -1.70 13.37
CA GLY A 77 -4.27 -0.31 12.98
C GLY A 77 -3.00 0.45 12.59
N PRO A 78 -1.92 0.42 13.40
CA PRO A 78 -0.65 1.04 13.05
C PRO A 78 -0.04 0.52 11.73
N CYS A 79 -0.16 -0.78 11.44
CA CYS A 79 0.31 -1.36 10.17
C CYS A 79 -0.40 -0.70 8.97
N ARG A 80 -1.73 -0.60 9.04
CA ARG A 80 -2.54 -0.01 7.96
C ARG A 80 -2.26 1.48 7.75
N MET A 81 -1.95 2.21 8.83
CA MET A 81 -1.54 3.61 8.71
C MET A 81 -0.15 3.73 8.06
N ALA A 82 0.79 2.88 8.46
CA ALA A 82 2.13 2.85 7.86
C ALA A 82 2.09 2.54 6.35
N MET A 83 1.27 1.56 5.94
CA MET A 83 1.10 1.20 4.53
C MET A 83 0.67 2.39 3.67
N LYS A 84 -0.26 3.23 4.14
CA LYS A 84 -0.68 4.44 3.42
C LYS A 84 0.48 5.42 3.19
N THR A 85 1.35 5.55 4.17
CA THR A 85 2.53 6.42 4.05
C THR A 85 3.59 5.78 3.15
N ILE A 86 3.75 4.45 3.20
CA ILE A 86 4.65 3.69 2.32
C ILE A 86 4.17 3.77 0.87
N ASP A 87 2.87 3.82 0.61
CA ASP A 87 2.31 3.92 -0.74
C ASP A 87 2.75 5.20 -1.48
N GLU A 88 3.13 6.25 -0.77
CA GLU A 88 3.67 7.48 -1.37
C GLU A 88 5.07 7.29 -1.97
N ILE A 89 5.89 6.41 -1.39
CA ILE A 89 7.26 6.12 -1.86
C ILE A 89 7.37 4.84 -2.70
N LYS A 90 6.36 3.98 -2.63
CA LYS A 90 6.36 2.65 -3.28
C LYS A 90 6.59 2.71 -4.79
N PRO A 91 5.87 3.54 -5.60
CA PRO A 91 6.01 3.51 -7.06
C PRO A 91 7.44 3.74 -7.51
N GLN A 92 8.11 4.77 -6.98
CA GLN A 92 9.49 5.09 -7.34
C GLN A 92 10.49 3.98 -6.95
N LEU A 93 10.23 3.26 -5.85
CA LEU A 93 11.08 2.15 -5.41
C LEU A 93 10.85 0.90 -6.25
N GLN A 94 9.61 0.66 -6.69
CA GLN A 94 9.28 -0.41 -7.63
C GLN A 94 9.94 -0.19 -8.99
N GLU A 95 9.94 1.03 -9.51
CA GLU A 95 10.65 1.39 -10.74
C GLU A 95 12.16 1.12 -10.64
N LYS A 96 12.76 1.31 -9.45
CA LYS A 96 14.15 0.97 -9.17
C LYS A 96 14.40 -0.54 -8.97
N GLY A 97 13.36 -1.36 -8.97
CA GLY A 97 13.44 -2.82 -8.89
C GLY A 97 13.20 -3.42 -7.50
N CYS A 98 12.68 -2.64 -6.53
CA CYS A 98 12.26 -3.17 -5.25
C CYS A 98 10.90 -3.87 -5.37
N VAL A 99 10.75 -5.03 -4.73
CA VAL A 99 9.49 -5.76 -4.60
C VAL A 99 8.95 -5.57 -3.19
N PHE A 100 7.64 -5.30 -3.09
CA PHE A 100 6.95 -5.17 -1.80
C PHE A 100 6.19 -6.45 -1.51
N VAL A 101 6.49 -7.04 -0.37
CA VAL A 101 5.93 -8.32 0.11
C VAL A 101 5.30 -8.12 1.46
N TYR A 102 4.06 -8.54 1.60
CA TYR A 102 3.26 -8.44 2.81
C TYR A 102 3.04 -9.81 3.40
N VAL A 103 3.49 -10.03 4.63
CA VAL A 103 3.41 -11.32 5.32
C VAL A 103 2.52 -11.20 6.55
N THR A 104 1.53 -12.08 6.65
CA THR A 104 0.63 -12.19 7.80
C THR A 104 0.37 -13.64 8.17
N GLY A 105 -0.22 -13.89 9.33
CA GLY A 105 -0.71 -15.20 9.76
C GLY A 105 -2.21 -15.37 9.60
N GLU A 106 -2.73 -16.52 9.99
CA GLU A 106 -4.17 -16.83 10.02
C GLU A 106 -4.94 -16.03 11.07
N THR A 107 -4.26 -15.35 11.99
CA THR A 107 -4.84 -14.31 12.85
C THR A 107 -5.45 -13.15 12.07
N SER A 108 -5.13 -13.02 10.77
CA SER A 108 -5.86 -12.22 9.79
C SER A 108 -6.92 -13.08 9.12
N PRO A 109 -8.22 -13.03 9.52
CA PRO A 109 -9.27 -13.86 8.94
C PRO A 109 -9.40 -13.64 7.45
N MET A 110 -9.73 -14.71 6.68
CA MET A 110 -9.85 -14.63 5.21
C MET A 110 -10.89 -13.61 4.75
N GLU A 111 -11.98 -13.49 5.48
CA GLU A 111 -13.07 -12.55 5.20
C GLU A 111 -12.63 -11.08 5.29
N ASP A 112 -11.66 -10.77 6.16
CA ASP A 112 -11.10 -9.43 6.29
C ASP A 112 -9.89 -9.24 5.36
N TRP A 113 -9.04 -10.26 5.26
CA TRP A 113 -7.80 -10.21 4.51
C TRP A 113 -8.03 -10.10 3.00
N THR A 114 -8.95 -10.91 2.45
CA THR A 114 -9.19 -10.96 0.99
C THR A 114 -9.62 -9.61 0.40
N PRO A 115 -10.61 -8.89 0.94
CA PRO A 115 -10.95 -7.58 0.42
C PRO A 115 -9.85 -6.53 0.67
N MET A 116 -9.16 -6.60 1.81
CA MET A 116 -8.16 -5.60 2.17
C MET A 116 -6.95 -5.62 1.23
N ILE A 117 -6.46 -6.79 0.85
CA ILE A 117 -5.30 -6.90 -0.04
C ILE A 117 -5.57 -6.43 -1.47
N GLN A 118 -6.83 -6.32 -1.89
CA GLN A 118 -7.15 -5.78 -3.21
C GLN A 118 -6.74 -4.30 -3.35
N GLU A 119 -6.65 -3.60 -2.23
CA GLU A 119 -6.25 -2.19 -2.18
C GLU A 119 -4.75 -2.00 -1.90
N ILE A 120 -4.01 -3.09 -1.66
CA ILE A 120 -2.59 -3.07 -1.32
C ILE A 120 -1.79 -3.72 -2.46
N SER A 121 -1.17 -2.92 -3.31
CA SER A 121 -0.35 -3.43 -4.41
C SER A 121 0.91 -4.14 -3.90
N GLY A 122 1.22 -5.31 -4.45
CA GLY A 122 2.37 -6.12 -4.06
C GLY A 122 2.03 -7.60 -3.86
N ASP A 123 2.97 -8.36 -3.34
CA ASP A 123 2.84 -9.79 -3.14
C ASP A 123 2.44 -10.11 -1.69
N HIS A 124 1.42 -10.93 -1.52
CA HIS A 124 0.81 -11.25 -0.24
C HIS A 124 0.97 -12.71 0.13
N TYR A 125 1.49 -12.96 1.32
CA TYR A 125 1.58 -14.29 1.93
C TYR A 125 0.75 -14.33 3.21
N ARG A 126 -0.14 -15.31 3.30
CA ARG A 126 -0.86 -15.62 4.53
C ARG A 126 -0.41 -16.99 5.00
N LEU A 127 0.41 -16.99 6.03
CA LEU A 127 1.00 -18.19 6.62
C LEU A 127 -0.01 -18.88 7.55
N THR A 128 0.14 -20.19 7.75
CA THR A 128 -0.57 -20.87 8.83
C THR A 128 -0.16 -20.31 10.19
N ASP A 129 -0.99 -20.45 11.20
CA ASP A 129 -0.65 -19.97 12.57
C ASP A 129 0.66 -20.56 13.05
N ALA A 130 0.90 -21.84 12.83
CA ALA A 130 2.15 -22.53 13.19
C ALA A 130 3.37 -21.93 12.46
N GLN A 131 3.24 -21.62 11.18
CA GLN A 131 4.31 -20.99 10.39
C GLN A 131 4.57 -19.55 10.84
N TRP A 132 3.51 -18.79 11.09
CA TRP A 132 3.60 -17.41 11.56
C TRP A 132 4.31 -17.33 12.92
N GLU A 133 3.89 -18.16 13.87
CA GLU A 133 4.51 -18.25 15.18
C GLU A 133 5.98 -18.66 15.10
N ALA A 134 6.28 -19.71 14.33
CA ALA A 134 7.66 -20.19 14.15
C ALA A 134 8.55 -19.14 13.46
N LEU A 135 8.04 -18.39 12.50
CA LEU A 135 8.76 -17.30 11.83
C LEU A 135 9.00 -16.13 12.79
N CYS A 136 8.00 -15.72 13.55
CA CYS A 136 8.15 -14.65 14.54
C CYS A 136 9.18 -15.00 15.61
N GLN A 137 9.20 -16.25 16.07
CA GLN A 137 10.21 -16.75 17.03
C GLN A 137 11.61 -16.75 16.42
N GLU A 138 11.77 -17.29 15.19
CA GLU A 138 13.07 -17.36 14.51
C GLU A 138 13.66 -15.98 14.25
N LEU A 139 12.83 -15.01 13.88
CA LEU A 139 13.26 -13.65 13.56
C LEU A 139 13.28 -12.72 14.79
N ASN A 140 12.84 -13.19 15.95
CA ASN A 140 12.66 -12.40 17.17
C ASN A 140 11.79 -11.16 16.95
N ILE A 141 10.64 -11.31 16.30
CA ILE A 141 9.68 -10.23 16.03
C ILE A 141 8.85 -9.98 17.31
N PRO A 142 9.05 -8.87 18.02
CA PRO A 142 8.33 -8.58 19.26
C PRO A 142 6.90 -8.10 19.02
N GLY A 143 6.60 -7.62 17.81
CA GLY A 143 5.30 -7.08 17.45
C GLY A 143 5.27 -6.58 16.01
N ILE A 144 4.11 -6.13 15.58
CA ILE A 144 3.86 -5.58 14.25
C ILE A 144 3.34 -4.14 14.33
N PRO A 145 3.61 -3.28 13.30
CA PRO A 145 4.39 -3.58 12.09
C PRO A 145 5.87 -3.82 12.39
N SER A 146 6.51 -4.63 11.58
CA SER A 146 7.96 -4.83 11.56
C SER A 146 8.41 -5.04 10.11
N TYR A 147 9.64 -4.66 9.79
CA TYR A 147 10.14 -4.61 8.42
C TYR A 147 11.48 -5.32 8.30
N LEU A 148 11.66 -6.00 7.16
CA LEU A 148 12.90 -6.65 6.79
C LEU A 148 13.18 -6.41 5.30
N ILE A 149 14.42 -6.07 4.95
CA ILE A 149 14.86 -5.92 3.56
C ILE A 149 15.80 -7.08 3.22
N LEU A 150 15.46 -7.79 2.13
CA LEU A 150 16.38 -8.72 1.49
C LEU A 150 17.13 -8.01 0.37
N GLY A 151 18.43 -8.25 0.30
CA GLY A 151 19.28 -7.83 -0.81
C GLY A 151 19.07 -8.69 -2.06
N LYS A 152 19.71 -8.33 -3.17
CA LYS A 152 19.64 -9.06 -4.44
C LYS A 152 20.17 -10.51 -4.33
N ASP A 153 21.02 -10.77 -3.34
CA ASP A 153 21.55 -12.10 -3.02
C ASP A 153 20.58 -12.96 -2.17
N GLY A 154 19.39 -12.41 -1.86
CA GLY A 154 18.37 -13.07 -1.05
C GLY A 154 18.68 -13.10 0.45
N LYS A 155 19.76 -12.43 0.91
CA LYS A 155 20.10 -12.34 2.32
C LYS A 155 19.53 -11.08 2.95
N ARG A 156 19.39 -11.10 4.29
CA ARG A 156 18.98 -9.95 5.07
C ARG A 156 19.98 -8.81 4.88
N ALA A 157 19.54 -7.69 4.32
CA ALA A 157 20.30 -6.46 4.13
C ALA A 157 20.09 -5.47 5.28
N TRP A 158 18.85 -5.40 5.79
CA TRP A 158 18.46 -4.54 6.89
C TRP A 158 17.15 -5.02 7.52
N ASP A 159 16.92 -4.67 8.75
CA ASP A 159 15.63 -4.83 9.44
C ASP A 159 15.49 -3.89 10.65
N ASN A 160 14.27 -3.76 11.15
CA ASN A 160 13.98 -3.12 12.43
C ASN A 160 13.30 -4.07 13.42
N LEU A 161 13.51 -5.38 13.26
CA LEU A 161 12.77 -6.41 13.99
C LEU A 161 12.92 -6.29 15.51
N SER A 162 14.10 -5.91 16.01
CA SER A 162 14.32 -5.72 17.43
C SER A 162 13.64 -4.47 18.03
N GLU A 163 13.41 -3.46 17.22
CA GLU A 163 12.77 -2.21 17.61
C GLU A 163 11.26 -2.30 17.46
N GLY A 164 10.81 -2.94 16.38
CA GLY A 164 9.40 -2.95 15.93
C GLY A 164 8.91 -1.57 15.51
N GLY A 165 7.65 -1.52 15.09
CA GLY A 165 7.00 -0.29 14.70
C GLY A 165 7.42 0.21 13.31
N TYR A 166 6.76 1.28 12.86
CA TYR A 166 7.06 1.92 11.57
C TYR A 166 8.27 2.86 11.70
N PRO A 167 9.36 2.65 10.95
CA PRO A 167 10.59 3.43 11.11
C PRO A 167 10.56 4.81 10.45
N GLY A 168 9.47 5.14 9.73
CA GLY A 168 9.33 6.34 8.90
C GLY A 168 9.74 6.10 7.44
N SER A 169 9.06 6.83 6.52
CA SER A 169 9.27 6.68 5.07
C SER A 169 10.71 6.97 4.66
N GLU A 170 11.30 8.03 5.18
CA GLU A 170 12.66 8.44 4.84
C GLU A 170 13.68 7.35 5.18
N ARG A 171 13.63 6.80 6.41
CA ARG A 171 14.54 5.72 6.82
C ARG A 171 14.34 4.50 5.95
N LEU A 172 13.08 4.09 5.73
CA LEU A 172 12.75 2.90 4.95
C LEU A 172 13.22 3.05 3.50
N GLN A 173 12.99 4.20 2.89
CA GLN A 173 13.45 4.51 1.54
C GLN A 173 14.98 4.44 1.44
N ASN A 174 15.71 5.08 2.35
CA ASN A 174 17.17 5.09 2.36
C ASN A 174 17.75 3.69 2.48
N GLU A 175 17.18 2.82 3.32
CA GLU A 175 17.63 1.44 3.48
C GLU A 175 17.35 0.59 2.24
N ILE A 176 16.19 0.77 1.60
CA ILE A 176 15.86 0.10 0.33
C ILE A 176 16.84 0.55 -0.77
N GLU A 177 17.06 1.86 -0.92
CA GLU A 177 17.97 2.41 -1.93
C GLU A 177 19.41 1.93 -1.69
N THR A 178 19.84 1.84 -0.44
CA THR A 178 21.14 1.25 -0.07
C THR A 178 21.25 -0.21 -0.52
N ALA A 179 20.20 -1.01 -0.33
CA ALA A 179 20.15 -2.40 -0.78
C ALA A 179 20.14 -2.51 -2.32
N LEU A 180 19.50 -1.56 -3.02
CA LEU A 180 19.46 -1.53 -4.48
C LEU A 180 20.83 -1.22 -5.13
N THR A 181 21.74 -0.56 -4.42
CA THR A 181 23.08 -0.22 -4.93
C THR A 181 24.09 -1.36 -4.75
N LYS A 182 23.81 -2.35 -3.93
CA LYS A 182 24.63 -3.55 -3.70
C LYS A 182 24.23 -4.67 -4.66
#